data_0459e2b5c952ba5c7d7c4f42cfa47051
#
_entry.id   0459e2b5c952ba5c7d7c4f42cfa47051
#
_cell.length_a   1.000
_cell.length_b   1.000
_cell.length_c   1.000
_cell.angle_alpha   90.00
_cell.angle_beta   90.00
_cell.angle_gamma   90.00
#
_symmetry.space_group_name_H-M   'P 1'
#
loop_
_entity.id
_entity.type
_entity.pdbx_description
1 polymer ?
#
loop_
_entity_poly.entity_id
_entity_poly.type
_entity_poly.pdbx_seq_one_letter_code
_entity_poly.pdbx_strand_id
1 'polypeptide(L)'
;MLKKGLKMLLKFFETLFYFVYIPVLSVTGVILIYISNSYAQFLSGVMALVMVIAECFFIFPRVAIIWHKRTVEKAINMGKGRKINSILFTFVFILLWNVAIVLLHPYFPNWVLILFYSLCLIRIILCLFPQNRWKSIRPPLSWTIIRNIPYFLTGLMICCVLFWGRNKIPAIEFAWLALLLSLVFWIPRILLFRNRTVEGILIIPRALCFLWILAMFIYI
;
A
#
# COMPACT_ATOMS: atom_id res chain seq x y z
N MET A 1 24.40 -8.38 -24.88
CA MET A 1 24.99 -7.62 -23.75
C MET A 1 24.05 -6.52 -23.22
N LEU A 2 23.46 -5.66 -24.03
CA LEU A 2 22.57 -4.56 -23.62
C LEU A 2 21.40 -4.97 -22.68
N LYS A 3 20.68 -6.07 -23.00
CA LYS A 3 19.56 -6.56 -22.16
C LYS A 3 20.00 -6.99 -20.75
N LYS A 4 21.24 -7.44 -20.57
CA LYS A 4 21.76 -7.87 -19.26
C LYS A 4 22.14 -6.64 -18.41
N GLY A 5 22.77 -5.65 -19.02
CA GLY A 5 23.12 -4.38 -18.39
C GLY A 5 21.87 -3.60 -17.92
N LEU A 6 20.84 -3.49 -18.77
CA LEU A 6 19.59 -2.82 -18.42
C LEU A 6 18.86 -3.50 -17.24
N LYS A 7 18.85 -4.84 -17.21
CA LYS A 7 18.26 -5.57 -16.08
C LYS A 7 19.04 -5.35 -14.78
N MET A 8 20.35 -5.23 -14.84
CA MET A 8 21.18 -4.96 -13.65
C MET A 8 20.95 -3.54 -13.14
N LEU A 9 20.87 -2.56 -14.05
CA LEU A 9 20.57 -1.18 -13.73
C LEU A 9 19.19 -1.04 -13.04
N LEU A 10 18.16 -1.68 -13.57
CA LEU A 10 16.83 -1.67 -12.98
C LEU A 10 16.79 -2.29 -11.56
N LYS A 11 17.55 -3.36 -11.33
CA LYS A 11 17.68 -3.97 -9.99
C LYS A 11 18.35 -3.00 -9.01
N PHE A 12 19.39 -2.31 -9.45
CA PHE A 12 20.09 -1.33 -8.63
C PHE A 12 19.18 -0.17 -8.26
N PHE A 13 18.47 0.43 -9.22
CA PHE A 13 17.52 1.51 -8.95
C PHE A 13 16.37 1.07 -8.05
N GLU A 14 15.80 -0.13 -8.26
CA GLU A 14 14.77 -0.69 -7.39
C GLU A 14 15.26 -0.81 -5.94
N THR A 15 16.48 -1.33 -5.76
CA THR A 15 17.07 -1.50 -4.42
C THR A 15 17.38 -0.16 -3.77
N LEU A 16 18.00 0.78 -4.50
CA LEU A 16 18.30 2.13 -4.02
C LEU A 16 17.03 2.85 -3.58
N PHE A 17 15.96 2.76 -4.40
CA PHE A 17 14.67 3.32 -4.05
C PHE A 17 14.15 2.81 -2.70
N TYR A 18 14.23 1.51 -2.44
CA TYR A 18 13.78 0.93 -1.17
C TYR A 18 14.58 1.43 0.03
N PHE A 19 15.89 1.59 -0.12
CA PHE A 19 16.76 2.12 0.93
C PHE A 19 16.46 3.58 1.27
N VAL A 20 15.99 4.37 0.33
CA VAL A 20 15.57 5.76 0.56
C VAL A 20 14.12 5.83 1.05
N TYR A 21 13.22 5.03 0.46
CA TYR A 21 11.79 5.09 0.73
C TYR A 21 11.42 4.76 2.18
N ILE A 22 11.99 3.69 2.75
CA ILE A 22 11.66 3.27 4.12
C ILE A 22 12.07 4.33 5.15
N PRO A 23 13.30 4.86 5.17
CA PRO A 23 13.67 5.95 6.06
C PRO A 23 12.81 7.21 5.88
N VAL A 24 12.56 7.63 4.64
CA VAL A 24 11.70 8.80 4.37
C VAL A 24 10.30 8.58 4.94
N LEU A 25 9.69 7.40 4.70
CA LEU A 25 8.38 7.05 5.23
C LEU A 25 8.37 7.04 6.77
N SER A 26 9.44 6.50 7.39
CA SER A 26 9.59 6.46 8.85
C SER A 26 9.69 7.85 9.45
N VAL A 27 10.55 8.70 8.88
CA VAL A 27 10.74 10.09 9.32
C VAL A 27 9.46 10.88 9.17
N THR A 28 8.77 10.75 8.02
CA THR A 28 7.47 11.41 7.79
C THR A 28 6.44 10.99 8.84
N GLY A 29 6.37 9.69 9.19
CA GLY A 29 5.47 9.21 10.22
C GLY A 29 5.76 9.79 11.60
N VAL A 30 7.04 9.85 11.99
CA VAL A 30 7.47 10.45 13.26
C VAL A 30 7.18 11.95 13.28
N ILE A 31 7.49 12.67 12.21
CA ILE A 31 7.19 14.11 12.09
C ILE A 31 5.69 14.34 12.27
N LEU A 32 4.83 13.60 11.55
CA LEU A 32 3.37 13.75 11.65
C LEU A 32 2.85 13.52 13.07
N ILE A 33 3.43 12.59 13.83
CA ILE A 33 3.06 12.37 15.23
C ILE A 33 3.55 13.52 16.10
N TYR A 34 4.80 13.96 15.90
CA TYR A 34 5.44 14.98 16.73
C TYR A 34 4.80 16.37 16.57
N ILE A 35 4.50 16.77 15.32
CA ILE A 35 3.86 18.07 15.02
C ILE A 35 2.33 18.02 15.10
N SER A 36 1.74 16.88 15.52
CA SER A 36 0.30 16.71 15.45
C SER A 36 -0.46 17.72 16.32
N ASN A 37 -1.16 18.65 15.67
CA ASN A 37 -2.09 19.58 16.30
C ASN A 37 -3.55 19.08 16.18
N SER A 38 -3.77 18.02 15.41
CA SER A 38 -5.09 17.42 15.19
C SER A 38 -5.05 15.90 15.30
N TYR A 39 -6.17 15.31 15.71
CA TYR A 39 -6.29 13.86 15.76
C TYR A 39 -6.08 13.21 14.39
N ALA A 40 -6.45 13.90 13.31
CA ALA A 40 -6.23 13.44 11.94
C ALA A 40 -4.72 13.36 11.57
N GLN A 41 -3.92 14.35 11.98
CA GLN A 41 -2.47 14.30 11.79
C GLN A 41 -1.84 13.15 12.58
N PHE A 42 -2.25 12.97 13.83
CA PHE A 42 -1.78 11.85 14.65
C PHE A 42 -2.08 10.50 13.98
N LEU A 43 -3.34 10.29 13.54
CA LEU A 43 -3.73 9.07 12.81
C LEU A 43 -2.92 8.87 11.52
N SER A 44 -2.62 9.95 10.81
CA SER A 44 -1.81 9.90 9.57
C SER A 44 -0.37 9.46 9.87
N GLY A 45 0.20 9.91 10.98
CA GLY A 45 1.51 9.46 11.45
C GLY A 45 1.51 7.99 11.84
N VAL A 46 0.50 7.54 12.59
CA VAL A 46 0.31 6.11 12.91
C VAL A 46 0.16 5.28 11.63
N MET A 47 -0.62 5.77 10.65
CA MET A 47 -0.77 5.13 9.34
C MET A 47 0.58 4.96 8.64
N ALA A 48 1.43 5.99 8.64
CA ALA A 48 2.77 5.94 8.05
C ALA A 48 3.65 4.88 8.72
N LEU A 49 3.64 4.77 10.05
CA LEU A 49 4.39 3.74 10.78
C LEU A 49 3.87 2.32 10.49
N VAL A 50 2.55 2.12 10.41
CA VAL A 50 1.97 0.84 9.98
C VAL A 50 2.40 0.50 8.55
N MET A 51 2.49 1.50 7.66
CA MET A 51 3.02 1.30 6.30
C MET A 51 4.50 0.89 6.32
N VAL A 52 5.34 1.51 7.17
CA VAL A 52 6.76 1.11 7.32
C VAL A 52 6.85 -0.37 7.66
N ILE A 53 6.09 -0.82 8.65
CA ILE A 53 6.08 -2.23 9.05
C ILE A 53 5.62 -3.12 7.89
N ALA A 54 4.53 -2.75 7.21
CA ALA A 54 4.00 -3.49 6.08
C ALA A 54 5.00 -3.62 4.93
N GLU A 55 5.66 -2.52 4.58
CA GLU A 55 6.64 -2.49 3.49
C GLU A 55 7.94 -3.22 3.87
N CYS A 56 8.40 -3.15 5.10
CA CYS A 56 9.56 -3.93 5.56
C CYS A 56 9.35 -5.43 5.35
N PHE A 57 8.19 -5.98 5.74
CA PHE A 57 7.87 -7.39 5.53
C PHE A 57 7.85 -7.80 4.05
N PHE A 58 7.55 -6.88 3.16
CA PHE A 58 7.56 -7.12 1.72
C PHE A 58 8.95 -6.89 1.11
N ILE A 59 9.61 -5.77 1.44
CA ILE A 59 10.83 -5.29 0.79
C ILE A 59 12.04 -6.17 1.15
N PHE A 60 12.23 -6.55 2.42
CA PHE A 60 13.39 -7.37 2.80
C PHE A 60 13.47 -8.71 2.04
N PRO A 61 12.40 -9.54 1.98
CA PRO A 61 12.43 -10.75 1.16
C PRO A 61 12.57 -10.43 -0.35
N ARG A 62 12.05 -9.29 -0.79
CA ARG A 62 12.14 -8.84 -2.18
C ARG A 62 13.58 -8.56 -2.59
N VAL A 63 14.32 -7.77 -1.81
CA VAL A 63 15.73 -7.45 -2.03
C VAL A 63 16.57 -8.72 -2.03
N ALA A 64 16.33 -9.64 -1.10
CA ALA A 64 17.01 -10.92 -1.06
C ALA A 64 16.83 -11.76 -2.34
N ILE A 65 15.66 -11.65 -3.01
CA ILE A 65 15.40 -12.34 -4.28
C ILE A 65 15.99 -11.60 -5.48
N ILE A 66 16.10 -10.27 -5.43
CA ILE A 66 16.67 -9.45 -6.52
C ILE A 66 18.15 -9.82 -6.75
N TRP A 67 18.91 -9.92 -5.66
CA TRP A 67 20.37 -10.09 -5.72
C TRP A 67 20.85 -11.54 -5.71
N HIS A 68 20.03 -12.46 -5.22
CA HIS A 68 20.44 -13.87 -5.12
C HIS A 68 19.58 -14.79 -5.99
N LYS A 69 20.07 -16.00 -6.26
CA LYS A 69 19.25 -17.03 -6.91
C LYS A 69 18.02 -17.35 -6.06
N ARG A 70 16.89 -17.56 -6.72
CA ARG A 70 15.63 -17.92 -6.06
C ARG A 70 15.70 -19.35 -5.55
N THR A 71 15.73 -19.51 -4.24
CA THR A 71 15.55 -20.80 -3.57
C THR A 71 14.10 -20.97 -3.13
N VAL A 72 13.70 -22.18 -2.77
CA VAL A 72 12.37 -22.47 -2.23
C VAL A 72 12.15 -21.68 -0.94
N GLU A 73 13.13 -21.59 -0.07
CA GLU A 73 13.10 -20.86 1.19
C GLU A 73 12.81 -19.37 0.97
N LYS A 74 13.53 -18.71 0.04
CA LYS A 74 13.30 -17.29 -0.30
C LYS A 74 11.90 -17.06 -0.89
N ALA A 75 11.37 -18.03 -1.65
CA ALA A 75 9.99 -17.94 -2.14
C ALA A 75 8.97 -18.04 -1.01
N ILE A 76 9.21 -18.88 -0.01
CA ILE A 76 8.38 -19.00 1.19
C ILE A 76 8.39 -17.70 2.00
N ASN A 77 9.59 -17.13 2.24
CA ASN A 77 9.74 -15.87 2.99
C ASN A 77 9.06 -14.71 2.27
N MET A 78 9.20 -14.61 0.94
CA MET A 78 8.48 -13.64 0.13
C MET A 78 6.95 -13.81 0.22
N GLY A 79 6.47 -15.05 0.25
CA GLY A 79 5.05 -15.35 0.41
C GLY A 79 4.51 -14.93 1.78
N LYS A 80 5.25 -15.22 2.87
CA LYS A 80 4.93 -14.77 4.22
C LYS A 80 4.89 -13.23 4.28
N GLY A 81 5.90 -12.58 3.73
CA GLY A 81 5.97 -11.12 3.68
C GLY A 81 4.79 -10.50 2.93
N ARG A 82 4.41 -11.05 1.76
CA ARG A 82 3.21 -10.62 1.01
C ARG A 82 1.92 -10.78 1.80
N LYS A 83 1.78 -11.87 2.57
CA LYS A 83 0.61 -12.10 3.43
C LYS A 83 0.49 -11.00 4.48
N ILE A 84 1.56 -10.76 5.23
CA ILE A 84 1.60 -9.73 6.30
C ILE A 84 1.35 -8.35 5.70
N ASN A 85 2.06 -8.00 4.61
CA ASN A 85 1.87 -6.74 3.90
C ASN A 85 0.41 -6.55 3.46
N SER A 86 -0.24 -7.60 2.91
CA SER A 86 -1.64 -7.51 2.48
C SER A 86 -2.61 -7.23 3.62
N ILE A 87 -2.38 -7.81 4.80
CA ILE A 87 -3.20 -7.59 5.99
C ILE A 87 -2.95 -6.18 6.54
N LEU A 88 -1.69 -5.78 6.71
CA LEU A 88 -1.34 -4.47 7.24
C LEU A 88 -1.83 -3.33 6.34
N PHE A 89 -1.81 -3.50 5.00
CA PHE A 89 -2.41 -2.52 4.09
C PHE A 89 -3.93 -2.39 4.22
N THR A 90 -4.63 -3.39 4.79
CA THR A 90 -6.03 -3.21 5.17
C THR A 90 -6.14 -2.25 6.36
N PHE A 91 -5.26 -2.36 7.35
CA PHE A 91 -5.21 -1.40 8.47
C PHE A 91 -4.81 0.00 8.01
N VAL A 92 -3.88 0.13 7.05
CA VAL A 92 -3.56 1.43 6.42
C VAL A 92 -4.82 2.07 5.82
N PHE A 93 -5.66 1.29 5.12
CA PHE A 93 -6.91 1.81 4.56
C PHE A 93 -7.95 2.17 5.63
N ILE A 94 -8.03 1.39 6.72
CA ILE A 94 -8.88 1.73 7.87
C ILE A 94 -8.43 3.05 8.49
N LEU A 95 -7.13 3.25 8.67
CA LEU A 95 -6.59 4.50 9.22
C LEU A 95 -6.84 5.67 8.26
N LEU A 96 -6.60 5.50 6.95
CA LEU A 96 -6.86 6.54 5.95
C LEU A 96 -8.35 6.91 5.87
N TRP A 97 -9.26 5.93 5.99
CA TRP A 97 -10.70 6.16 6.09
C TRP A 97 -11.05 7.00 7.31
N ASN A 98 -10.49 6.65 8.49
CA ASN A 98 -10.73 7.42 9.71
C ASN A 98 -10.17 8.84 9.61
N VAL A 99 -8.97 9.03 9.01
CA VAL A 99 -8.42 10.35 8.72
C VAL A 99 -9.39 11.15 7.85
N ALA A 100 -9.91 10.57 6.77
CA ALA A 100 -10.85 11.24 5.88
C ALA A 100 -12.16 11.61 6.61
N ILE A 101 -12.69 10.74 7.46
CA ILE A 101 -13.90 11.04 8.27
C ILE A 101 -13.65 12.18 9.25
N VAL A 102 -12.54 12.14 9.98
CA VAL A 102 -12.21 13.17 10.98
C VAL A 102 -11.97 14.53 10.33
N LEU A 103 -11.35 14.57 9.14
CA LEU A 103 -11.07 15.83 8.45
C LEU A 103 -12.28 16.44 7.76
N LEU A 104 -13.07 15.59 7.11
CA LEU A 104 -14.09 16.06 6.18
C LEU A 104 -15.49 16.09 6.79
N HIS A 105 -15.68 15.42 7.94
CA HIS A 105 -16.97 15.25 8.62
C HIS A 105 -18.11 14.94 7.62
N PRO A 106 -17.94 13.90 6.77
CA PRO A 106 -18.95 13.58 5.78
C PRO A 106 -20.20 13.02 6.48
N TYR A 107 -21.37 13.46 6.06
CA TYR A 107 -22.62 12.85 6.51
C TYR A 107 -22.84 11.56 5.69
N PHE A 108 -22.74 10.40 6.38
CA PHE A 108 -23.02 9.11 5.76
C PHE A 108 -24.15 8.40 6.49
N PRO A 109 -25.01 7.68 5.76
CA PRO A 109 -25.89 6.70 6.37
C PRO A 109 -25.05 5.54 6.96
N ASN A 110 -25.49 4.99 8.09
CA ASN A 110 -24.73 3.96 8.83
C ASN A 110 -24.33 2.74 7.97
N TRP A 111 -25.13 2.41 6.96
CA TRP A 111 -24.81 1.29 6.06
C TRP A 111 -23.49 1.45 5.31
N VAL A 112 -23.06 2.69 5.02
CA VAL A 112 -21.77 2.96 4.35
C VAL A 112 -20.60 2.58 5.24
N LEU A 113 -20.69 2.90 6.54
CA LEU A 113 -19.69 2.51 7.54
C LEU A 113 -19.62 0.98 7.67
N ILE A 114 -20.80 0.35 7.81
CA ILE A 114 -20.90 -1.11 7.89
C ILE A 114 -20.31 -1.77 6.66
N LEU A 115 -20.62 -1.28 5.46
CA LEU A 115 -20.09 -1.81 4.21
C LEU A 115 -18.56 -1.70 4.17
N PHE A 116 -17.99 -0.53 4.53
CA PHE A 116 -16.54 -0.32 4.51
C PHE A 116 -15.81 -1.31 5.43
N TYR A 117 -16.22 -1.40 6.70
CA TYR A 117 -15.57 -2.29 7.66
C TYR A 117 -15.82 -3.77 7.34
N SER A 118 -16.98 -4.12 6.78
CA SER A 118 -17.26 -5.49 6.31
C SER A 118 -16.33 -5.89 5.17
N LEU A 119 -16.07 -5.00 4.21
CA LEU A 119 -15.11 -5.24 3.13
C LEU A 119 -13.68 -5.41 3.65
N CYS A 120 -13.28 -4.61 4.66
CA CYS A 120 -11.99 -4.77 5.32
C CYS A 120 -11.88 -6.13 6.01
N LEU A 121 -12.91 -6.55 6.73
CA LEU A 121 -12.95 -7.86 7.41
C LEU A 121 -12.91 -9.01 6.40
N ILE A 122 -13.74 -8.96 5.35
CA ILE A 122 -13.74 -9.94 4.26
C ILE A 122 -12.33 -10.06 3.65
N ARG A 123 -11.65 -8.94 3.42
CA ARG A 123 -10.29 -8.96 2.88
C ARG A 123 -9.31 -9.67 3.80
N ILE A 124 -9.35 -9.40 5.10
CA ILE A 124 -8.49 -10.07 6.09
C ILE A 124 -8.75 -11.57 6.06
N ILE A 125 -10.02 -12.00 6.10
CA ILE A 125 -10.42 -13.40 6.03
C ILE A 125 -9.90 -14.05 4.74
N LEU A 126 -10.10 -13.41 3.59
CA LEU A 126 -9.59 -13.90 2.30
C LEU A 126 -8.07 -14.05 2.29
N CYS A 127 -7.31 -13.15 2.95
CA CYS A 127 -5.86 -13.27 3.07
C CYS A 127 -5.43 -14.44 3.95
N LEU A 128 -6.26 -14.87 4.89
CA LEU A 128 -5.95 -16.00 5.79
C LEU A 128 -6.19 -17.36 5.13
N PHE A 129 -7.01 -17.45 4.11
CA PHE A 129 -7.37 -18.71 3.45
C PHE A 129 -6.14 -19.45 2.89
N PRO A 130 -6.05 -20.80 3.11
CA PRO A 130 -4.94 -21.61 2.63
C PRO A 130 -4.84 -21.68 1.10
N GLN A 131 -5.95 -21.47 0.39
CA GLN A 131 -6.05 -21.45 -1.08
C GLN A 131 -5.17 -20.37 -1.72
N ASN A 132 -4.77 -19.33 -0.98
CA ASN A 132 -3.79 -18.34 -1.45
C ASN A 132 -2.42 -18.95 -1.76
N ARG A 133 -2.10 -20.12 -1.18
CA ARG A 133 -0.80 -20.82 -1.35
C ARG A 133 0.39 -19.87 -1.23
N TRP A 134 0.42 -19.03 -0.18
CA TRP A 134 1.45 -18.01 0.03
C TRP A 134 2.88 -18.55 -0.03
N LYS A 135 3.08 -19.81 0.40
CA LYS A 135 4.38 -20.48 0.39
C LYS A 135 4.76 -21.04 -0.98
N SER A 136 3.87 -20.98 -1.96
CA SER A 136 4.12 -21.52 -3.31
C SER A 136 5.02 -20.59 -4.11
N ILE A 137 5.88 -21.19 -4.94
CA ILE A 137 6.67 -20.47 -5.95
C ILE A 137 5.76 -19.78 -6.96
N ARG A 138 4.59 -20.38 -7.26
CA ARG A 138 3.59 -19.83 -8.20
C ARG A 138 2.21 -19.83 -7.53
N PRO A 139 1.88 -18.79 -6.75
CA PRO A 139 0.55 -18.68 -6.16
C PRO A 139 -0.52 -18.54 -7.25
N PRO A 140 -1.76 -19.00 -7.02
CA PRO A 140 -2.83 -18.93 -8.01
C PRO A 140 -3.26 -17.47 -8.27
N LEU A 141 -3.42 -17.13 -9.57
CA LEU A 141 -3.83 -15.78 -9.97
C LEU A 141 -5.25 -15.46 -9.52
N SER A 142 -6.17 -16.43 -9.62
CA SER A 142 -7.57 -16.28 -9.22
C SER A 142 -7.71 -15.80 -7.78
N TRP A 143 -7.04 -16.47 -6.84
CA TRP A 143 -7.04 -16.07 -5.44
C TRP A 143 -6.34 -14.73 -5.19
N THR A 144 -5.34 -14.40 -6.03
CA THR A 144 -4.73 -13.07 -5.99
C THR A 144 -5.71 -11.98 -6.40
N ILE A 145 -6.56 -12.23 -7.40
CA ILE A 145 -7.60 -11.30 -7.83
C ILE A 145 -8.70 -11.20 -6.76
N ILE A 146 -9.27 -12.34 -6.34
CA ILE A 146 -10.39 -12.40 -5.39
C ILE A 146 -10.09 -11.60 -4.09
N ARG A 147 -8.92 -11.81 -3.47
CA ARG A 147 -8.57 -11.09 -2.24
C ARG A 147 -8.32 -9.59 -2.44
N ASN A 148 -8.06 -9.15 -3.67
CA ASN A 148 -7.84 -7.74 -3.98
C ASN A 148 -9.10 -7.00 -4.40
N ILE A 149 -10.23 -7.68 -4.69
CA ILE A 149 -11.52 -7.03 -4.95
C ILE A 149 -11.94 -6.14 -3.78
N PRO A 150 -12.02 -6.63 -2.53
CA PRO A 150 -12.36 -5.77 -1.40
C PRO A 150 -11.38 -4.60 -1.22
N TYR A 151 -10.07 -4.79 -1.53
CA TYR A 151 -9.08 -3.74 -1.47
C TYR A 151 -9.39 -2.58 -2.42
N PHE A 152 -9.75 -2.89 -3.66
CA PHE A 152 -10.14 -1.88 -4.63
C PHE A 152 -11.42 -1.17 -4.22
N LEU A 153 -12.42 -1.91 -3.76
CA LEU A 153 -13.69 -1.33 -3.32
C LEU A 153 -13.49 -0.37 -2.13
N THR A 154 -12.75 -0.77 -1.11
CA THR A 154 -12.42 0.10 0.03
C THR A 154 -11.60 1.31 -0.40
N GLY A 155 -10.62 1.14 -1.29
CA GLY A 155 -9.83 2.24 -1.84
C GLY A 155 -10.68 3.23 -2.65
N LEU A 156 -11.61 2.74 -3.47
CA LEU A 156 -12.55 3.59 -4.21
C LEU A 156 -13.51 4.34 -3.27
N MET A 157 -14.00 3.70 -2.21
CA MET A 157 -14.83 4.39 -1.20
C MET A 157 -14.06 5.56 -0.58
N ILE A 158 -12.79 5.36 -0.19
CA ILE A 158 -11.95 6.44 0.34
C ILE A 158 -11.74 7.53 -0.71
N CYS A 159 -11.46 7.16 -1.98
CA CYS A 159 -11.32 8.12 -3.08
C CYS A 159 -12.57 8.99 -3.24
N CYS A 160 -13.77 8.40 -3.19
CA CYS A 160 -15.03 9.14 -3.29
C CYS A 160 -15.19 10.16 -2.16
N VAL A 161 -14.85 9.79 -0.93
CA VAL A 161 -14.92 10.69 0.24
C VAL A 161 -13.94 11.84 0.10
N LEU A 162 -12.69 11.55 -0.25
CA LEU A 162 -11.66 12.56 -0.46
C LEU A 162 -11.99 13.48 -1.64
N PHE A 163 -12.54 12.92 -2.73
CA PHE A 163 -12.98 13.71 -3.88
C PHE A 163 -14.13 14.65 -3.54
N TRP A 164 -15.12 14.18 -2.79
CA TRP A 164 -16.24 15.04 -2.36
C TRP A 164 -15.76 16.17 -1.45
N GLY A 165 -14.83 15.86 -0.54
CA GLY A 165 -14.30 16.86 0.40
C GLY A 165 -13.14 17.70 -0.13
N ARG A 166 -12.70 17.56 -1.38
CA ARG A 166 -11.49 18.18 -1.92
C ARG A 166 -11.42 19.70 -1.78
N ASN A 167 -12.56 20.38 -1.88
CA ASN A 167 -12.64 21.83 -1.79
C ASN A 167 -12.75 22.35 -0.35
N LYS A 168 -12.87 21.46 0.67
CA LYS A 168 -13.00 21.89 2.07
C LYS A 168 -11.66 22.27 2.70
N ILE A 169 -10.60 21.56 2.31
CA ILE A 169 -9.25 21.73 2.87
C ILE A 169 -8.25 21.76 1.70
N PRO A 170 -7.69 22.94 1.38
CA PRO A 170 -6.76 23.08 0.24
C PRO A 170 -5.56 22.14 0.31
N ALA A 171 -5.04 21.86 1.51
CA ALA A 171 -3.89 21.00 1.71
C ALA A 171 -4.08 19.56 1.16
N ILE A 172 -5.31 19.05 1.13
CA ILE A 172 -5.63 17.68 0.69
C ILE A 172 -6.42 17.61 -0.61
N GLU A 173 -6.49 18.71 -1.36
CA GLU A 173 -7.25 18.80 -2.62
C GLU A 173 -6.97 17.64 -3.58
N PHE A 174 -5.71 17.21 -3.69
CA PHE A 174 -5.26 16.14 -4.60
C PHE A 174 -5.10 14.76 -3.94
N ALA A 175 -5.49 14.59 -2.66
CA ALA A 175 -5.32 13.32 -1.96
C ALA A 175 -6.12 12.17 -2.61
N TRP A 176 -7.31 12.46 -3.14
CA TRP A 176 -8.12 11.52 -3.92
C TRP A 176 -7.40 11.04 -5.19
N LEU A 177 -6.73 11.98 -5.90
CA LEU A 177 -6.00 11.67 -7.13
C LEU A 177 -4.77 10.79 -6.83
N ALA A 178 -4.00 11.13 -5.79
CA ALA A 178 -2.87 10.34 -5.37
C ALA A 178 -3.29 8.91 -4.99
N LEU A 179 -4.40 8.74 -4.25
CA LEU A 179 -4.93 7.43 -3.91
C LEU A 179 -5.42 6.67 -5.15
N LEU A 180 -6.14 7.33 -6.05
CA LEU A 180 -6.62 6.73 -7.30
C LEU A 180 -5.45 6.23 -8.16
N LEU A 181 -4.40 7.05 -8.33
CA LEU A 181 -3.19 6.64 -9.05
C LEU A 181 -2.52 5.43 -8.39
N SER A 182 -2.45 5.41 -7.05
CA SER A 182 -1.94 4.24 -6.32
C SER A 182 -2.72 2.96 -6.65
N LEU A 183 -4.05 3.04 -6.76
CA LEU A 183 -4.91 1.90 -7.15
C LEU A 183 -4.68 1.52 -8.62
N VAL A 184 -4.57 2.49 -9.52
CA VAL A 184 -4.29 2.24 -10.94
C VAL A 184 -2.95 1.51 -11.12
N PHE A 185 -1.88 1.92 -10.44
CA PHE A 185 -0.59 1.23 -10.50
C PHE A 185 -0.62 -0.16 -9.83
N TRP A 186 -1.58 -0.42 -8.96
CA TRP A 186 -1.76 -1.73 -8.32
C TRP A 186 -2.36 -2.78 -9.27
N ILE A 187 -3.24 -2.40 -10.21
CA ILE A 187 -3.90 -3.33 -11.13
C ILE A 187 -2.90 -4.14 -11.97
N PRO A 188 -1.99 -3.51 -12.76
CA PRO A 188 -1.03 -4.26 -13.55
C PRO A 188 -0.04 -5.05 -12.67
N ARG A 189 0.25 -4.59 -11.46
CA ARG A 189 1.05 -5.35 -10.48
C ARG A 189 0.38 -6.68 -10.11
N ILE A 190 -0.95 -6.72 -9.96
CA ILE A 190 -1.69 -7.96 -9.70
C ILE A 190 -1.65 -8.89 -10.91
N LEU A 191 -1.90 -8.36 -12.10
CA LEU A 191 -1.99 -9.14 -13.32
C LEU A 191 -0.61 -9.64 -13.78
N LEU A 192 0.42 -8.82 -13.64
CA LEU A 192 1.78 -9.08 -14.10
C LEU A 192 2.74 -9.53 -12.99
N PHE A 193 2.24 -9.95 -11.83
CA PHE A 193 3.06 -10.34 -10.68
C PHE A 193 4.05 -11.48 -10.96
N ARG A 194 3.87 -12.22 -12.05
CA ARG A 194 4.80 -13.25 -12.53
C ARG A 194 6.07 -12.65 -13.15
N ASN A 195 5.99 -11.42 -13.68
CA ASN A 195 7.13 -10.70 -14.23
C ASN A 195 7.74 -9.79 -13.16
N ARG A 196 8.85 -10.24 -12.57
CA ARG A 196 9.50 -9.55 -11.43
C ARG A 196 9.98 -8.14 -11.75
N THR A 197 10.48 -7.92 -12.96
CA THR A 197 10.96 -6.60 -13.37
C THR A 197 9.81 -5.61 -13.42
N VAL A 198 8.68 -6.01 -13.99
CA VAL A 198 7.48 -5.19 -14.06
C VAL A 198 6.88 -4.95 -12.66
N GLU A 199 6.85 -6.01 -11.83
CA GLU A 199 6.40 -5.88 -10.43
C GLU A 199 7.23 -4.82 -9.68
N GLY A 200 8.57 -4.81 -9.84
CA GLY A 200 9.46 -3.84 -9.18
C GLY A 200 9.23 -2.42 -9.66
N ILE A 201 9.13 -2.20 -10.98
CA ILE A 201 8.91 -0.88 -11.56
C ILE A 201 7.56 -0.28 -11.08
N LEU A 202 6.51 -1.10 -10.98
CA LEU A 202 5.17 -0.63 -10.56
C LEU A 202 5.04 -0.34 -9.07
N ILE A 203 5.96 -0.82 -8.23
CA ILE A 203 5.98 -0.49 -6.81
C ILE A 203 6.36 0.97 -6.58
N ILE A 204 7.31 1.49 -7.36
CA ILE A 204 7.87 2.83 -7.19
C ILE A 204 6.78 3.92 -7.30
N PRO A 205 6.01 4.03 -8.41
CA PRO A 205 4.99 5.07 -8.52
C PRO A 205 3.89 4.93 -7.47
N ARG A 206 3.51 3.69 -7.10
CA ARG A 206 2.56 3.46 -6.01
C ARG A 206 3.07 3.99 -4.68
N ALA A 207 4.33 3.72 -4.35
CA ALA A 207 4.96 4.19 -3.11
C ALA A 207 5.04 5.72 -3.06
N LEU A 208 5.38 6.35 -4.20
CA LEU A 208 5.40 7.82 -4.33
C LEU A 208 4.00 8.43 -4.12
N CYS A 209 2.94 7.79 -4.61
CA CYS A 209 1.57 8.24 -4.36
C CYS A 209 1.24 8.27 -2.85
N PHE A 210 1.66 7.27 -2.08
CA PHE A 210 1.44 7.27 -0.64
C PHE A 210 2.29 8.33 0.08
N LEU A 211 3.55 8.53 -0.33
CA LEU A 211 4.36 9.65 0.22
C LEU A 211 3.72 10.99 -0.09
N TRP A 212 3.14 11.17 -1.28
CA TRP A 212 2.42 12.38 -1.64
C TRP A 212 1.20 12.61 -0.74
N ILE A 213 0.40 11.57 -0.46
CA ILE A 213 -0.71 11.64 0.50
C ILE A 213 -0.22 12.07 1.89
N LEU A 214 0.86 11.45 2.39
CA LEU A 214 1.42 11.79 3.69
C LEU A 214 1.99 13.20 3.75
N ALA A 215 2.64 13.65 2.66
CA ALA A 215 3.14 15.02 2.56
C ALA A 215 2.00 16.06 2.65
N MET A 216 0.84 15.79 2.04
CA MET A 216 -0.34 16.65 2.17
C MET A 216 -0.84 16.73 3.62
N PHE A 217 -0.73 15.63 4.38
CA PHE A 217 -1.17 15.60 5.78
C PHE A 217 -0.25 16.35 6.75
N ILE A 218 0.97 16.71 6.33
CA ILE A 218 1.86 17.58 7.14
C ILE A 218 1.27 19.00 7.26
N TYR A 219 0.53 19.44 6.27
CA TYR A 219 0.00 20.82 6.18
C TYR A 219 -1.46 20.97 6.67
N ILE A 220 -1.99 19.99 7.39
CA ILE A 220 -3.31 20.01 8.04
C ILE A 220 -3.13 20.40 9.49
#